data_a99c99489e60a7de8358ec6474a93f0b
#
_entry.id   a99c99489e60a7de8358ec6474a93f0b
#
_cell.length_a   1.000
_cell.length_b   1.000
_cell.length_c   1.000
_cell.angle_alpha   90.00
_cell.angle_beta   90.00
_cell.angle_gamma   90.00
#
_symmetry.space_group_name_H-M   'P 1'
#
loop_
_entity.id
_entity.type
_entity.pdbx_description
1 polymer ?
#
loop_
_entity_poly.entity_id
_entity_poly.type
_entity_poly.pdbx_seq_one_letter_code
_entity_poly.pdbx_strand_id
1 'polypeptide(L)'
;MSNNANMISIGFDNYVNFDRVIAVLAAGDPQAKKHYAAAKEERKLLDVSTGRKVRTVIILDNGFVFLSALTPETITDRAKG
;
A
#
# COMPACT_ATOMS: atom_id res chain seq x y z
N MET A 1 -2.07 -12.59 21.96
CA MET A 1 -2.00 -12.42 21.47
C MET A 1 -2.40 -12.07 20.61
N SER A 2 -2.50 -11.65 20.49
CA SER A 2 -2.98 -11.39 19.62
C SER A 2 -2.38 -11.14 18.54
N ASN A 3 -2.22 -11.49 18.00
CA ASN A 3 -1.76 -11.48 16.89
C ASN A 3 -2.74 -11.04 16.01
N ASN A 4 -3.53 -10.28 16.32
CA ASN A 4 -4.54 -9.91 15.54
C ASN A 4 -4.18 -8.86 14.59
N ALA A 5 -3.03 -8.94 14.01
CA ALA A 5 -2.65 -8.04 12.97
C ALA A 5 -3.73 -8.10 11.90
N ASN A 6 -4.18 -6.97 11.47
CA ASN A 6 -5.21 -6.85 10.46
C ASN A 6 -4.54 -6.97 9.09
N MET A 7 -4.14 -8.19 8.74
CA MET A 7 -3.40 -8.44 7.50
C MET A 7 -4.35 -8.44 6.32
N ILE A 8 -4.12 -7.53 5.39
CA ILE A 8 -4.97 -7.33 4.21
C ILE A 8 -4.17 -7.65 2.96
N SER A 9 -4.76 -8.45 2.08
CA SER A 9 -4.13 -8.76 0.80
C SER A 9 -4.13 -7.52 -0.09
N ILE A 10 -2.97 -7.20 -0.64
CA ILE A 10 -2.84 -6.10 -1.58
C ILE A 10 -2.45 -6.60 -2.95
N GLY A 11 -2.69 -7.90 -3.19
CA GLY A 11 -2.54 -8.52 -4.50
C GLY A 11 -1.35 -9.44 -4.59
N PHE A 12 -1.49 -10.50 -5.39
CA PHE A 12 -0.41 -11.42 -5.73
C PHE A 12 0.27 -12.01 -4.50
N ASP A 13 -0.54 -12.42 -3.51
CA ASP A 13 -0.05 -13.03 -2.27
C ASP A 13 0.79 -12.11 -1.41
N ASN A 14 0.66 -10.81 -1.60
CA ASN A 14 1.30 -9.83 -0.75
C ASN A 14 0.30 -9.29 0.25
N TYR A 15 0.72 -9.16 1.50
CA TYR A 15 -0.14 -8.70 2.58
C TYR A 15 0.51 -7.55 3.32
N VAL A 16 -0.31 -6.66 3.85
CA VAL A 16 0.17 -5.54 4.65
C VAL A 16 -0.63 -5.49 5.94
N ASN A 17 0.02 -5.08 7.03
CA ASN A 17 -0.68 -4.88 8.29
C ASN A 17 -1.41 -3.53 8.23
N PHE A 18 -2.73 -3.60 8.05
CA PHE A 18 -3.51 -2.39 7.85
C PHE A 18 -3.54 -1.50 9.09
N ASP A 19 -3.22 -2.04 10.26
CA ASP A 19 -3.11 -1.22 11.46
C ASP A 19 -1.95 -0.24 11.40
N ARG A 20 -1.00 -0.47 10.49
CA ARG A 20 0.14 0.41 10.30
C ARG A 20 -0.01 1.33 9.09
N VAL A 21 -1.11 1.19 8.36
CA VAL A 21 -1.35 2.00 7.17
C VAL A 21 -1.92 3.35 7.58
N ILE A 22 -1.29 4.42 7.13
CA ILE A 22 -1.77 5.76 7.43
C ILE A 22 -2.50 6.40 6.26
N ALA A 23 -2.27 5.90 5.04
CA ALA A 23 -2.94 6.46 3.87
C ALA A 23 -3.01 5.45 2.74
N VAL A 24 -4.11 5.49 2.00
CA VAL A 24 -4.31 4.70 0.79
C VAL A 24 -4.69 5.71 -0.28
N LEU A 25 -3.82 5.92 -1.25
CA LEU A 25 -3.98 6.98 -2.25
C LEU A 25 -4.08 6.40 -3.65
N ALA A 26 -4.87 7.01 -4.50
CA ALA A 26 -4.89 6.65 -5.92
C ALA A 26 -3.54 6.99 -6.53
N ALA A 27 -3.04 6.14 -7.40
CA ALA A 27 -1.69 6.30 -7.96
C ALA A 27 -1.53 7.60 -8.76
N GLY A 28 -2.61 8.12 -9.32
CA GLY A 28 -2.56 9.38 -10.08
C GLY A 28 -2.57 10.62 -9.22
N ASP A 29 -2.76 10.47 -7.92
CA ASP A 29 -2.81 11.63 -7.02
C ASP A 29 -1.41 12.23 -6.92
N PRO A 30 -1.26 13.57 -7.05
CA PRO A 30 0.05 14.20 -6.91
C PRO A 30 0.72 13.92 -5.57
N GLN A 31 -0.06 13.79 -4.48
CA GLN A 31 0.50 13.47 -3.18
C GLN A 31 1.09 12.06 -3.18
N ALA A 32 0.43 11.11 -3.85
CA ALA A 32 0.94 9.77 -3.95
C ALA A 32 2.30 9.76 -4.63
N LYS A 33 2.45 10.52 -5.70
CA LYS A 33 3.71 10.58 -6.44
C LYS A 33 4.85 11.11 -5.59
N LYS A 34 4.57 12.13 -4.78
CA LYS A 34 5.59 12.69 -3.89
C LYS A 34 6.06 11.65 -2.88
N HIS A 35 5.12 10.90 -2.32
CA HIS A 35 5.45 9.94 -1.28
C HIS A 35 6.23 8.76 -1.83
N TYR A 36 5.85 8.23 -2.99
CA TYR A 36 6.58 7.08 -3.48
C TYR A 36 7.96 7.48 -4.02
N ALA A 37 8.10 8.70 -4.53
CA ALA A 37 9.43 9.16 -4.96
C ALA A 37 10.38 9.28 -3.78
N ALA A 38 9.89 9.82 -2.66
CA ALA A 38 10.70 9.91 -1.44
C ALA A 38 11.05 8.54 -0.91
N ALA A 39 10.10 7.62 -0.91
CA ALA A 39 10.33 6.26 -0.44
C ALA A 39 11.35 5.55 -1.32
N LYS A 40 11.32 5.78 -2.61
CA LYS A 40 12.28 5.17 -3.54
C LYS A 40 13.69 5.60 -3.19
N GLU A 41 13.88 6.89 -2.91
CA GLU A 41 15.21 7.39 -2.53
C GLU A 41 15.70 6.78 -1.23
N GLU A 42 14.81 6.52 -0.31
CA GLU A 42 15.16 5.94 0.98
C GLU A 42 15.15 4.42 0.96
N ARG A 43 14.92 3.82 -0.19
CA ARG A 43 14.87 2.37 -0.35
C ARG A 43 13.78 1.73 0.49
N LYS A 44 12.67 2.43 0.62
CA LYS A 44 11.50 1.94 1.35
C LYS A 44 10.30 1.73 0.44
N LEU A 45 10.53 1.66 -0.87
CA LEU A 45 9.45 1.46 -1.84
C LEU A 45 9.38 0.01 -2.24
N LEU A 46 8.20 -0.59 -2.11
CA LEU A 46 7.95 -1.97 -2.45
C LEU A 46 6.87 -2.05 -3.52
N ASP A 47 7.24 -2.47 -4.72
CA ASP A 47 6.30 -2.59 -5.83
C ASP A 47 5.79 -4.02 -5.88
N VAL A 48 4.53 -4.21 -5.52
CA VAL A 48 3.90 -5.52 -5.55
C VAL A 48 2.87 -5.63 -6.66
N SER A 49 2.94 -4.74 -7.66
CA SER A 49 2.02 -4.77 -8.79
C SER A 49 2.36 -5.88 -9.79
N THR A 50 3.55 -6.46 -9.71
CA THR A 50 4.03 -7.56 -10.55
C THR A 50 3.88 -7.25 -12.03
N GLY A 51 4.32 -6.07 -12.45
CA GLY A 51 4.28 -5.68 -13.86
C GLY A 51 2.95 -5.16 -14.34
N ARG A 52 1.93 -5.13 -13.48
CA ARG A 52 0.65 -4.56 -13.85
C ARG A 52 0.64 -3.09 -13.54
N LYS A 53 -0.36 -2.38 -14.06
CA LYS A 53 -0.49 -0.96 -13.81
C LYS A 53 -0.70 -0.71 -12.32
N VAL A 54 0.09 0.18 -11.74
CA VAL A 54 -0.07 0.58 -10.35
C VAL A 54 -1.30 1.45 -10.23
N ARG A 55 -2.22 1.07 -9.35
CA ARG A 55 -3.45 1.82 -9.15
C ARG A 55 -3.52 2.48 -7.78
N THR A 56 -2.76 1.99 -6.82
CA THR A 56 -2.84 2.47 -5.44
C THR A 56 -1.46 2.57 -4.82
N VAL A 57 -1.29 3.59 -4.01
CA VAL A 57 -0.08 3.80 -3.22
C VAL A 57 -0.49 3.70 -1.75
N ILE A 58 0.15 2.80 -1.01
CA ILE A 58 -0.19 2.53 0.38
C ILE A 58 0.97 2.98 1.25
N ILE A 59 0.71 3.90 2.17
CA ILE A 59 1.75 4.51 3.00
C ILE A 59 1.62 4.00 4.42
N LEU A 60 2.72 3.50 4.96
CA LEU A 60 2.77 2.98 6.32
C LEU A 60 3.41 3.98 7.27
N ASP A 61 3.19 3.77 8.56
CA ASP A 61 3.67 4.70 9.60
C ASP A 61 5.19 4.73 9.74
N ASN A 62 5.87 3.71 9.22
CA ASN A 62 7.33 3.64 9.29
C ASN A 62 8.02 4.21 8.04
N GLY A 63 7.25 4.82 7.15
CA GLY A 63 7.78 5.41 5.93
C GLY A 63 7.84 4.46 4.74
N PHE A 64 7.52 3.19 4.92
CA PHE A 64 7.47 2.27 3.80
C PHE A 64 6.24 2.56 2.94
N VAL A 65 6.39 2.37 1.64
CA VAL A 65 5.32 2.64 0.68
C VAL A 65 5.21 1.43 -0.25
N PHE A 66 3.99 0.94 -0.43
CA PHE A 66 3.70 -0.17 -1.33
C PHE A 66 2.94 0.34 -2.55
N LEU A 67 3.31 -0.19 -3.70
CA LEU A 67 2.58 0.09 -4.95
C LEU A 67 1.78 -1.16 -5.30
N SER A 68 0.46 -1.00 -5.42
CA SER A 68 -0.44 -2.13 -5.65
C SER A 68 -1.21 -1.97 -6.96
N ALA A 69 -1.50 -3.08 -7.61
CA ALA A 69 -2.35 -3.10 -8.79
C ALA A 69 -3.84 -3.12 -8.45
N LEU A 70 -4.19 -3.29 -7.19
CA LEU A 70 -5.60 -3.24 -6.76
C LEU A 70 -6.04 -1.79 -6.60
N THR A 71 -7.33 -1.53 -6.79
CA THR A 71 -7.86 -0.18 -6.62
C THR A 71 -7.95 0.18 -5.15
N PRO A 72 -7.96 1.48 -4.82
CA PRO A 72 -8.14 1.89 -3.43
C PRO A 72 -9.42 1.33 -2.80
N GLU A 73 -10.51 1.28 -3.58
CA GLU A 73 -11.78 0.73 -3.08
C GLU A 73 -11.65 -0.73 -2.69
N THR A 74 -10.96 -1.51 -3.53
CA THR A 74 -10.79 -2.93 -3.22
C THR A 74 -10.01 -3.11 -1.93
N ILE A 75 -8.94 -2.33 -1.75
CA ILE A 75 -8.12 -2.44 -0.56
C ILE A 75 -8.89 -2.04 0.69
N THR A 76 -9.59 -0.91 0.63
CA THR A 76 -10.35 -0.45 1.79
C THR A 76 -11.53 -1.36 2.10
N ASP A 77 -12.15 -1.96 1.09
CA ASP A 77 -13.21 -2.94 1.32
C ASP A 77 -12.68 -4.16 2.05
N ARG A 78 -11.49 -4.63 1.70
CA ARG A 78 -10.88 -5.76 2.39
C ARG A 78 -10.56 -5.42 3.84
N ALA A 79 -10.20 -4.16 4.11
CA ALA A 79 -9.91 -3.72 5.46
C ALA A 79 -11.15 -3.68 6.34
N LYS A 80 -12.33 -3.52 5.75
CA LYS A 80 -13.58 -3.53 6.50
C LYS A 80 -13.99 -4.91 6.97
N GLY A 81 -13.32 -5.89 6.45
CA GLY A 81 -13.55 -7.21 6.87
C GLY A 81 -14.34 -8.04 6.04
#